data_a8911f68b5dca2c8231852e98fef5276
#
_entry.id   a8911f68b5dca2c8231852e98fef5276
#
_cell.length_a   1.000
_cell.length_b   1.000
_cell.length_c   1.000
_cell.angle_alpha   90.00
_cell.angle_beta   90.00
_cell.angle_gamma   90.00
#
_symmetry.space_group_name_H-M   'P 1'
#
loop_
_entity.id
_entity.type
_entity.pdbx_description
1 polymer ?
#
loop_
_entity_poly.entity_id
_entity_poly.type
_entity_poly.pdbx_seq_one_letter_code
_entity_poly.pdbx_strand_id
1 'polypeptide(L)' 'MRKRRTYYVYIMSSLSRTLYTGVTNNLERRIAEHRERRPGSFTARYNIDTLVYFEEFNDIN' A
#
# COMPACT_ATOMS: atom_id res chain seq x y z
N MET A 1 14.65 -25.70 4.94
CA MET A 1 15.19 -24.37 4.69
C MET A 1 14.14 -23.32 4.98
N ARG A 2 14.49 -22.29 5.71
CA ARG A 2 13.57 -21.23 6.04
C ARG A 2 13.51 -20.20 4.93
N LYS A 3 12.32 -19.70 4.65
CA LYS A 3 12.16 -18.62 3.70
C LYS A 3 12.04 -17.29 4.45
N ARG A 4 12.78 -16.29 3.96
CA ARG A 4 12.62 -14.94 4.44
C ARG A 4 11.41 -14.34 3.71
N ARG A 5 10.51 -13.76 4.48
CA ARG A 5 9.37 -13.05 3.91
C ARG A 5 9.57 -11.56 4.12
N THR A 6 9.44 -10.82 3.04
CA THR A 6 9.50 -9.37 3.09
C THR A 6 8.10 -8.82 2.91
N TYR A 7 7.72 -7.89 3.75
CA TYR A 7 6.45 -7.19 3.57
C TYR A 7 6.63 -5.74 3.93
N TYR A 8 5.66 -4.94 3.54
CA TYR A 8 5.70 -3.49 3.68
C TYR A 8 4.44 -3.02 4.37
N VAL A 9 4.61 -2.11 5.33
CA VAL A 9 3.51 -1.32 5.86
C VAL A 9 3.63 0.03 5.17
N TYR A 10 2.54 0.51 4.60
CA TYR A 10 2.58 1.73 3.81
C TYR A 10 1.39 2.63 4.11
N ILE A 11 1.58 3.92 3.86
CA ILE A 11 0.53 4.92 4.02
C ILE A 11 0.41 5.69 2.72
N MET A 12 -0.82 5.78 2.21
CA MET A 12 -1.13 6.56 1.02
C MET A 12 -2.09 7.69 1.38
N SER A 13 -2.08 8.73 0.58
CA SER A 13 -2.86 9.92 0.85
C SER A 13 -3.54 10.43 -0.41
N SER A 14 -4.68 11.09 -0.21
CA SER A 14 -5.30 11.94 -1.23
C SER A 14 -4.75 13.36 -1.11
N LEU A 15 -5.12 14.21 -2.05
CA LEU A 15 -4.78 15.63 -1.98
C LEU A 15 -5.41 16.29 -0.76
N SER A 16 -6.57 15.83 -0.34
CA SER A 16 -7.27 16.36 0.84
C SER A 16 -6.77 15.73 2.13
N ARG A 17 -5.70 14.91 2.06
CA ARG A 17 -5.06 14.27 3.20
C ARG A 17 -5.90 13.19 3.87
N THR A 18 -6.78 12.56 3.12
CA THR A 18 -7.41 11.33 3.59
C THR A 18 -6.36 10.22 3.49
N LEU A 19 -6.12 9.51 4.59
CA LEU A 19 -5.06 8.52 4.67
C LEU A 19 -5.60 7.11 4.57
N TYR A 20 -4.78 6.23 3.98
CA TYR A 20 -5.04 4.81 3.94
C TYR A 20 -3.77 4.07 4.36
N THR A 21 -3.88 3.18 5.33
CA THR A 21 -2.76 2.36 5.79
C THR A 21 -3.00 0.92 5.37
N GLY A 22 -1.99 0.30 4.78
CA GLY A 22 -2.10 -1.07 4.34
C GLY A 22 -0.83 -1.88 4.55
N VAL A 23 -0.92 -3.17 4.30
CA VAL A 23 0.20 -4.11 4.37
C VAL A 23 0.23 -4.89 3.07
N THR A 24 1.41 -5.08 2.50
CA THR A 24 1.55 -5.84 1.26
C THR A 24 2.93 -6.48 1.18
N ASN A 25 3.01 -7.57 0.42
CA ASN A 25 4.31 -8.17 0.10
C ASN A 25 4.85 -7.67 -1.24
N ASN A 26 4.10 -6.82 -1.94
CA ASN A 26 4.54 -6.25 -3.21
C ASN A 26 4.06 -4.81 -3.30
N LEU A 27 4.92 -3.90 -2.84
CA LEU A 27 4.56 -2.49 -2.73
C LEU A 27 4.27 -1.85 -4.09
N GLU A 28 5.12 -2.13 -5.10
CA GLU A 28 4.93 -1.54 -6.41
C GLU A 28 3.59 -1.93 -7.03
N ARG A 29 3.24 -3.21 -6.95
CA ARG A 29 1.97 -3.67 -7.47
C ARG A 29 0.80 -3.04 -6.73
N ARG A 30 0.93 -2.93 -5.42
CA ARG A 30 -0.16 -2.39 -4.61
C ARG A 30 -0.40 -0.91 -4.91
N ILE A 31 0.67 -0.15 -5.08
CA ILE A 31 0.55 1.26 -5.45
C ILE A 31 -0.11 1.39 -6.82
N ALA A 32 0.27 0.55 -7.78
CA ALA A 32 -0.34 0.56 -9.11
C ALA A 32 -1.82 0.26 -9.03
N GLU A 33 -2.21 -0.71 -8.19
CA GLU A 33 -3.62 -1.05 -7.99
C GLU A 33 -4.41 0.13 -7.44
N HIS A 34 -3.84 0.85 -6.49
CA HIS A 34 -4.49 2.03 -5.94
C HIS A 34 -4.66 3.12 -7.00
N ARG A 35 -3.65 3.32 -7.84
CA ARG A 35 -3.71 4.32 -8.90
C ARG A 35 -4.70 3.98 -10.00
N GLU A 36 -4.98 2.70 -10.19
CA GLU A 36 -6.00 2.25 -11.15
C GLU A 36 -7.41 2.67 -10.74
N ARG A 37 -7.60 2.99 -9.47
CA ARG A 37 -8.89 3.46 -8.95
C ARG A 37 -10.02 2.49 -9.26
N ARG A 38 -9.86 1.25 -8.83
CA ARG A 38 -10.87 0.22 -9.06
C ARG A 38 -12.21 0.63 -8.47
N PRO A 39 -13.30 0.53 -9.25
CA PRO A 39 -14.62 0.91 -8.76
C PRO A 39 -14.98 0.19 -7.46
N GLY A 40 -15.55 0.91 -6.51
CA GLY A 40 -15.98 0.35 -5.24
C GLY A 40 -14.91 0.25 -4.18
N SER A 41 -13.63 0.50 -4.50
CA SER A 41 -12.60 0.48 -3.48
C SER A 41 -12.60 1.78 -2.68
N PHE A 42 -12.12 1.68 -1.43
CA PHE A 42 -11.99 2.86 -0.57
C PHE A 42 -11.05 3.89 -1.21
N THR A 43 -9.92 3.42 -1.73
CA THR A 43 -8.91 4.32 -2.28
C THR A 43 -9.39 5.02 -3.54
N ALA A 44 -10.20 4.35 -4.37
CA ALA A 44 -10.79 4.99 -5.55
C ALA A 44 -11.78 6.07 -5.15
N ARG A 45 -12.60 5.77 -4.15
CA ARG A 45 -13.64 6.69 -3.69
C ARG A 45 -13.08 8.02 -3.19
N TYR A 46 -11.91 7.98 -2.53
CA TYR A 46 -11.31 9.17 -1.94
C TYR A 46 -10.08 9.65 -2.69
N ASN A 47 -9.83 9.10 -3.89
CA ASN A 47 -8.69 9.51 -4.72
C ASN A 47 -7.36 9.38 -3.98
N ILE A 48 -7.17 8.28 -3.27
CA ILE A 48 -5.95 8.03 -2.50
C ILE A 48 -4.95 7.36 -3.41
N ASP A 49 -4.02 8.12 -3.97
CA ASP A 49 -3.09 7.62 -4.98
C ASP A 49 -1.64 8.02 -4.75
N THR A 50 -1.34 8.68 -3.64
CA THR A 50 0.02 9.16 -3.37
C THR A 50 0.61 8.42 -2.19
N LEU A 51 1.74 7.73 -2.43
CA LEU A 51 2.48 7.08 -1.35
C LEU A 51 3.22 8.16 -0.55
N VAL A 52 2.97 8.22 0.75
CA VAL A 52 3.62 9.22 1.61
C VAL A 52 4.59 8.61 2.60
N TYR A 53 4.48 7.30 2.86
CA TYR A 53 5.36 6.63 3.80
C TYR A 53 5.30 5.12 3.60
N PHE A 54 6.44 4.44 3.81
CA PHE A 54 6.43 2.98 3.91
C PHE A 54 7.60 2.51 4.76
N GLU A 55 7.44 1.32 5.34
CA GLU A 55 8.52 0.62 6.02
C GLU A 55 8.57 -0.82 5.53
N GLU A 56 9.78 -1.31 5.36
CA GLU A 56 10.01 -2.69 4.98
C GLU A 56 10.29 -3.52 6.23
N PHE A 57 9.66 -4.68 6.30
CA PHE A 57 9.86 -5.62 7.38
C PHE A 57 10.27 -6.97 6.81
N ASN A 58 11.18 -7.65 7.48
CA ASN A 58 11.60 -8.99 7.11
C ASN A 58 11.19 -9.95 8.21
N ASP A 59 10.47 -10.99 7.81
CA ASP A 59 10.06 -12.05 8.71
C ASP A 59 10.78 -13.32 8.29
N ILE A 60 11.50 -13.91 9.22
CA ILE A 60 12.28 -15.14 8.98
C ILE A 60 11.56 -16.29 9.67
N ASN A 61 11.06 -17.23 8.84
CA ASN A 61 10.39 -18.42 9.34
C ASN A 61 11.23 -19.66 9.19
#